data_4288efcb26862d96e1953b5bc263e939
#
_entry.id   4288efcb26862d96e1953b5bc263e939
#
_cell.length_a   1.000
_cell.length_b   1.000
_cell.length_c   1.000
_cell.angle_alpha   90.00
_cell.angle_beta   90.00
_cell.angle_gamma   90.00
#
_symmetry.space_group_name_H-M   'P 1'
#
loop_
_entity.id
_entity.type
_entity.pdbx_description
1 polymer ?
#
loop_
_entity_poly.entity_id
_entity_poly.type
_entity_poly.pdbx_seq_one_letter_code
_entity_poly.pdbx_strand_id
1 'polypeptide(L)'
;MTEQDPLTPQLPRLTVYRQPESLGAAEDLDFALELLQRARSGRLGPLLRLYRPLPTVAFGQRDANLPGFEAAADACRRLGFEPLVRKAGGRAAAYHQGTLVIDHIEPHPDAIVQAKARFSQFGELLAGALRSVGVHAAVGEIAGEYCPGEFSVHGQSLDSPGHRIKLIGTAQRVVSGGWLFSSVIVVEDSAPIREVLTASYAALGLEWDPATAGAANDLLPGLDVKTVEDAVVEAYQSYGHIVDGDFRALLA
;
A
#
# COMPACT_ATOMS: atom_id res chain seq x y z
N MET A 1 -32.19 15.32 25.85
CA MET A 1 -30.87 15.03 26.43
C MET A 1 -30.73 13.52 26.43
N THR A 2 -30.12 12.94 25.42
CA THR A 2 -29.83 11.51 25.32
C THR A 2 -28.49 11.28 26.03
N GLU A 3 -28.55 10.61 27.18
CA GLU A 3 -27.37 10.13 27.90
C GLU A 3 -26.58 9.18 26.97
N GLN A 4 -25.35 9.56 26.65
CA GLN A 4 -24.40 8.68 25.99
C GLN A 4 -23.95 7.63 27.00
N ASP A 5 -24.11 6.35 26.63
CA ASP A 5 -23.64 5.20 27.42
C ASP A 5 -22.11 5.28 27.54
N PRO A 6 -21.54 5.38 28.76
CA PRO A 6 -20.09 5.57 28.95
C PRO A 6 -19.23 4.33 28.68
N LEU A 7 -19.79 3.22 28.17
CA LEU A 7 -19.11 1.94 27.99
C LEU A 7 -18.82 1.57 26.51
N THR A 8 -19.25 2.39 25.56
CA THR A 8 -18.87 2.15 24.15
C THR A 8 -17.50 2.77 23.89
N PRO A 9 -16.44 1.99 23.55
CA PRO A 9 -15.15 2.55 23.17
C PRO A 9 -15.37 3.51 21.99
N GLN A 10 -15.05 4.78 22.18
CA GLN A 10 -15.11 5.74 21.07
C GLN A 10 -14.05 5.35 20.05
N LEU A 11 -14.48 5.09 18.81
CA LEU A 11 -13.55 4.86 17.69
C LEU A 11 -12.61 6.07 17.55
N PRO A 12 -11.32 5.84 17.24
CA PRO A 12 -10.37 6.93 17.05
C PRO A 12 -10.83 7.82 15.89
N ARG A 13 -10.58 9.12 16.01
CA ARG A 13 -10.78 10.04 14.91
C ARG A 13 -9.66 9.82 13.90
N LEU A 14 -10.00 9.54 12.64
CA LEU A 14 -9.06 9.29 11.55
C LEU A 14 -9.29 10.32 10.43
N THR A 15 -8.29 11.17 10.20
CA THR A 15 -8.39 12.21 9.16
C THR A 15 -7.90 11.66 7.82
N VAL A 16 -8.74 11.73 6.80
CA VAL A 16 -8.43 11.27 5.44
C VAL A 16 -7.97 12.44 4.58
N TYR A 17 -6.76 12.35 4.05
CA TYR A 17 -6.18 13.31 3.13
C TYR A 17 -6.04 12.68 1.75
N ARG A 18 -6.84 13.15 0.80
CA ARG A 18 -6.71 12.76 -0.61
C ARG A 18 -5.73 13.70 -1.28
N GLN A 19 -4.60 13.17 -1.67
CA GLN A 19 -3.59 13.91 -2.41
C GLN A 19 -3.96 13.91 -3.89
N PRO A 20 -4.23 15.08 -4.50
CA PRO A 20 -4.77 15.15 -5.86
C PRO A 20 -3.76 14.75 -6.93
N GLU A 21 -2.49 15.06 -6.71
CA GLU A 21 -1.38 14.78 -7.63
C GLU A 21 -0.17 14.29 -6.86
N SER A 22 0.67 13.45 -7.50
CA SER A 22 1.95 13.03 -6.91
C SER A 22 2.85 14.25 -6.69
N LEU A 23 3.56 14.28 -5.58
CA LEU A 23 4.58 15.29 -5.28
C LEU A 23 5.89 15.03 -6.05
N GLY A 24 6.03 13.84 -6.63
CA GLY A 24 7.24 13.28 -7.18
C GLY A 24 7.47 11.88 -6.62
N ALA A 25 8.12 10.99 -7.36
CA ALA A 25 8.30 9.60 -6.93
C ALA A 25 9.07 9.47 -5.60
N ALA A 26 10.15 10.22 -5.45
CA ALA A 26 10.95 10.26 -4.22
C ALA A 26 10.26 11.05 -3.10
N GLU A 27 9.68 12.19 -3.46
CA GLU A 27 8.99 13.10 -2.56
C GLU A 27 7.78 12.43 -1.90
N ASP A 28 7.04 11.60 -2.63
CA ASP A 28 5.90 10.86 -2.08
C ASP A 28 6.33 9.87 -0.99
N LEU A 29 7.45 9.16 -1.17
CA LEU A 29 8.00 8.24 -0.17
C LEU A 29 8.54 8.99 1.06
N ASP A 30 9.26 10.08 0.84
CA ASP A 30 9.85 10.88 1.93
C ASP A 30 8.76 11.62 2.71
N PHE A 31 7.71 12.10 2.05
CA PHE A 31 6.59 12.77 2.70
C PHE A 31 5.84 11.86 3.68
N ALA A 32 5.65 10.57 3.35
CA ALA A 32 5.08 9.61 4.30
C ALA A 32 5.90 9.50 5.59
N LEU A 33 7.24 9.55 5.49
CA LEU A 33 8.13 9.54 6.65
C LEU A 33 8.09 10.86 7.42
N GLU A 34 7.94 11.97 6.74
CA GLU A 34 7.75 13.27 7.38
C GLU A 34 6.44 13.32 8.17
N LEU A 35 5.33 12.85 7.59
CA LEU A 35 4.05 12.74 8.28
C LEU A 35 4.16 11.85 9.53
N LEU A 36 4.90 10.73 9.47
CA LEU A 36 5.19 9.91 10.63
C LEU A 36 5.95 10.69 11.72
N GLN A 37 6.94 11.53 11.34
CA GLN A 37 7.66 12.37 12.31
C GLN A 37 6.76 13.44 12.93
N ARG A 38 5.85 14.03 12.16
CA ARG A 38 4.87 15.00 12.65
C ARG A 38 3.88 14.33 13.61
N ALA A 39 3.41 13.11 13.29
CA ALA A 39 2.49 12.35 14.15
C ALA A 39 3.15 11.95 15.48
N ARG A 40 4.34 11.35 15.47
CA ARG A 40 5.05 10.94 16.69
C ARG A 40 5.43 12.13 17.60
N SER A 41 5.54 13.33 17.06
CA SER A 41 5.79 14.55 17.83
C SER A 41 4.50 15.22 18.35
N GLY A 42 3.33 14.62 18.13
CA GLY A 42 2.03 15.16 18.54
C GLY A 42 1.51 16.31 17.66
N ARG A 43 2.17 16.62 16.55
CA ARG A 43 1.72 17.67 15.61
C ARG A 43 0.60 17.22 14.69
N LEU A 44 0.45 15.91 14.50
CA LEU A 44 -0.64 15.29 13.74
C LEU A 44 -1.25 14.16 14.53
N GLY A 45 -2.57 14.03 14.46
CA GLY A 45 -3.31 12.85 14.94
C GLY A 45 -3.28 11.71 13.92
N PRO A 46 -4.07 10.63 14.19
CA PRO A 46 -4.25 9.53 13.25
C PRO A 46 -4.74 10.02 11.89
N LEU A 47 -4.12 9.52 10.82
CA LEU A 47 -4.45 9.93 9.46
C LEU A 47 -4.29 8.83 8.43
N LEU A 48 -5.05 8.95 7.33
CA LEU A 48 -4.85 8.25 6.07
C LEU A 48 -4.46 9.28 5.01
N ARG A 49 -3.39 9.00 4.27
CA ARG A 49 -3.04 9.68 3.03
C ARG A 49 -3.30 8.73 1.88
N LEU A 50 -4.09 9.16 0.90
CA LEU A 50 -4.44 8.40 -0.30
C LEU A 50 -3.91 9.13 -1.52
N TYR A 51 -3.21 8.42 -2.42
CA TYR A 51 -2.69 9.04 -3.63
C TYR A 51 -2.43 8.04 -4.75
N ARG A 52 -2.33 8.55 -5.97
CA ARG A 52 -1.91 7.82 -7.17
C ARG A 52 -0.45 8.19 -7.49
N PRO A 53 0.50 7.26 -7.40
CA PRO A 53 1.92 7.55 -7.54
C PRO A 53 2.34 7.71 -9.00
N LEU A 54 3.46 8.38 -9.23
CA LEU A 54 4.19 8.28 -10.50
C LEU A 54 4.79 6.87 -10.66
N PRO A 55 5.10 6.44 -11.92
CA PRO A 55 5.73 5.16 -12.16
C PRO A 55 7.03 4.99 -11.35
N THR A 56 7.03 4.04 -10.42
CA THR A 56 8.10 3.85 -9.44
C THR A 56 8.34 2.37 -9.20
N VAL A 57 9.61 1.96 -9.08
CA VAL A 57 10.01 0.69 -8.48
C VAL A 57 10.66 0.96 -7.13
N ALA A 58 9.97 0.61 -6.06
CA ALA A 58 10.48 0.77 -4.69
C ALA A 58 11.22 -0.49 -4.27
N PHE A 59 12.54 -0.46 -4.37
CA PHE A 59 13.43 -1.52 -3.92
C PHE A 59 13.52 -1.56 -2.39
N GLY A 60 13.68 -2.76 -1.84
CA GLY A 60 14.05 -2.92 -0.44
C GLY A 60 15.54 -2.68 -0.20
N GLN A 61 15.91 -2.43 1.06
CA GLN A 61 17.34 -2.28 1.44
C GLN A 61 18.17 -3.53 1.08
N ARG A 62 17.58 -4.72 1.10
CA ARG A 62 18.26 -5.97 0.71
C ARG A 62 18.54 -6.03 -0.78
N ASP A 63 17.69 -5.44 -1.61
CA ASP A 63 17.84 -5.41 -3.06
C ASP A 63 18.99 -4.48 -3.46
N ALA A 64 19.11 -3.33 -2.78
CA ALA A 64 20.17 -2.36 -3.01
C ALA A 64 21.58 -2.91 -2.72
N ASN A 65 21.69 -4.00 -1.93
CA ASN A 65 22.94 -4.67 -1.65
C ASN A 65 23.29 -5.83 -2.59
N LEU A 66 22.41 -6.14 -3.56
CA LEU A 66 22.66 -7.18 -4.56
C LEU A 66 23.58 -6.68 -5.68
N PRO A 67 24.48 -7.52 -6.21
CA PRO A 67 25.39 -7.12 -7.30
C PRO A 67 24.66 -6.60 -8.56
N GLY A 68 23.43 -7.07 -8.82
CA GLY A 68 22.62 -6.68 -9.96
C GLY A 68 21.81 -5.41 -9.78
N PHE A 69 21.93 -4.70 -8.65
CA PHE A 69 21.06 -3.55 -8.33
C PHE A 69 21.13 -2.43 -9.37
N GLU A 70 22.32 -2.01 -9.80
CA GLU A 70 22.49 -0.96 -10.81
C GLU A 70 21.86 -1.36 -12.15
N ALA A 71 22.03 -2.61 -12.57
CA ALA A 71 21.41 -3.12 -13.79
C ALA A 71 19.87 -3.15 -13.69
N ALA A 72 19.34 -3.48 -12.49
CA ALA A 72 17.91 -3.43 -12.20
C ALA A 72 17.38 -1.99 -12.25
N ALA A 73 18.09 -1.04 -11.63
CA ALA A 73 17.74 0.37 -11.66
C ALA A 73 17.73 0.93 -13.09
N ASP A 74 18.72 0.58 -13.90
CA ASP A 74 18.76 0.97 -15.31
C ASP A 74 17.64 0.33 -16.13
N ALA A 75 17.25 -0.91 -15.84
CA ALA A 75 16.10 -1.54 -16.49
C ALA A 75 14.79 -0.78 -16.15
N CYS A 76 14.60 -0.37 -14.89
CA CYS A 76 13.46 0.45 -14.50
C CYS A 76 13.41 1.76 -15.27
N ARG A 77 14.52 2.51 -15.36
CA ARG A 77 14.58 3.79 -16.10
C ARG A 77 14.25 3.62 -17.57
N ARG A 78 14.75 2.56 -18.22
CA ARG A 78 14.44 2.27 -19.64
C ARG A 78 12.96 2.00 -19.87
N LEU A 79 12.24 1.48 -18.86
CA LEU A 79 10.81 1.19 -18.91
C LEU A 79 9.95 2.35 -18.36
N GLY A 80 10.56 3.51 -18.07
CA GLY A 80 9.86 4.71 -17.62
C GLY A 80 9.49 4.71 -16.13
N PHE A 81 10.12 3.85 -15.34
CA PHE A 81 9.91 3.80 -13.88
C PHE A 81 11.11 4.40 -13.14
N GLU A 82 10.83 5.19 -12.10
CA GLU A 82 11.88 5.70 -11.20
C GLU A 82 12.29 4.62 -10.19
N PRO A 83 13.58 4.20 -10.18
CA PRO A 83 14.08 3.24 -9.19
C PRO A 83 14.42 3.96 -7.88
N LEU A 84 13.78 3.60 -6.78
CA LEU A 84 13.99 4.19 -5.45
C LEU A 84 14.24 3.09 -4.41
N VAL A 85 15.06 3.39 -3.41
CA VAL A 85 15.29 2.49 -2.27
C VAL A 85 14.47 2.99 -1.08
N ARG A 86 13.44 2.21 -0.71
CA ARG A 86 12.55 2.59 0.39
C ARG A 86 13.13 2.25 1.76
N LYS A 87 12.72 3.02 2.77
CA LYS A 87 13.09 2.80 4.19
C LYS A 87 12.17 1.80 4.92
N ALA A 88 11.20 1.21 4.22
CA ALA A 88 10.36 0.11 4.72
C ALA A 88 10.92 -1.24 4.27
N GLY A 89 10.49 -2.33 4.91
CA GLY A 89 10.91 -3.69 4.56
C GLY A 89 10.36 -4.20 3.22
N GLY A 90 10.76 -5.41 2.85
CA GLY A 90 10.32 -6.11 1.64
C GLY A 90 11.35 -6.11 0.52
N ARG A 91 11.00 -6.71 -0.63
CA ARG A 91 11.70 -6.71 -1.91
C ARG A 91 11.16 -5.61 -2.84
N ALA A 92 11.68 -5.52 -4.06
CA ALA A 92 11.17 -4.63 -5.09
C ALA A 92 9.66 -4.80 -5.30
N ALA A 93 8.96 -3.67 -5.38
CA ALA A 93 7.55 -3.59 -5.76
C ALA A 93 7.38 -2.41 -6.71
N ALA A 94 6.56 -2.57 -7.74
CA ALA A 94 6.30 -1.54 -8.73
C ALA A 94 4.88 -1.00 -8.61
N TYR A 95 4.72 0.27 -8.91
CA TYR A 95 3.43 0.96 -8.93
C TYR A 95 3.46 2.17 -9.87
N HIS A 96 2.29 2.59 -10.31
CA HIS A 96 2.09 3.72 -11.21
C HIS A 96 0.69 4.33 -11.01
N GLN A 97 0.25 5.19 -11.92
CA GLN A 97 -1.04 5.90 -11.83
C GLN A 97 -2.30 5.01 -11.77
N GLY A 98 -2.23 3.76 -12.21
CA GLY A 98 -3.28 2.74 -12.04
C GLY A 98 -3.29 2.08 -10.65
N THR A 99 -2.51 2.61 -9.71
CA THR A 99 -2.34 2.07 -8.37
C THR A 99 -2.82 3.08 -7.34
N LEU A 100 -3.45 2.60 -6.27
CA LEU A 100 -3.76 3.40 -5.08
C LEU A 100 -2.74 3.11 -3.99
N VAL A 101 -2.05 4.13 -3.51
CA VAL A 101 -1.21 4.04 -2.31
C VAL A 101 -1.97 4.62 -1.12
N ILE A 102 -1.88 3.91 0.01
CA ILE A 102 -2.52 4.26 1.27
C ILE A 102 -1.45 4.28 2.34
N ASP A 103 -1.19 5.44 2.91
CA ASP A 103 -0.33 5.60 4.08
C ASP A 103 -1.22 5.84 5.31
N HIS A 104 -1.33 4.83 6.17
CA HIS A 104 -1.99 4.95 7.47
C HIS A 104 -0.93 5.25 8.53
N ILE A 105 -1.06 6.39 9.19
CA ILE A 105 -0.09 6.90 10.14
C ILE A 105 -0.78 7.22 11.45
N GLU A 106 -0.22 6.69 12.56
CA GLU A 106 -0.72 7.02 13.89
C GLU A 106 0.40 7.28 14.89
N PRO A 107 0.23 8.29 15.76
CA PRO A 107 0.99 8.38 17.01
C PRO A 107 0.55 7.25 17.94
N HIS A 108 1.50 6.51 18.51
CA HIS A 108 1.20 5.42 19.44
C HIS A 108 2.36 5.18 20.41
N PRO A 109 2.15 5.20 21.72
CA PRO A 109 3.24 5.03 22.70
C PRO A 109 3.91 3.65 22.59
N ASP A 110 3.12 2.59 22.36
CA ASP A 110 3.58 1.20 22.29
C ASP A 110 3.53 0.65 20.85
N ALA A 111 3.96 1.46 19.87
CA ALA A 111 3.85 1.13 18.44
C ALA A 111 4.47 -0.24 18.06
N ILE A 112 5.51 -0.70 18.77
CA ILE A 112 6.24 -1.94 18.47
C ILE A 112 5.42 -3.18 18.80
N VAL A 113 4.69 -3.17 19.93
CA VAL A 113 4.02 -4.35 20.50
C VAL A 113 2.97 -4.95 19.55
N GLN A 114 2.25 -4.12 18.81
CA GLN A 114 1.16 -4.56 17.93
C GLN A 114 1.56 -4.67 16.45
N ALA A 115 2.85 -4.67 16.12
CA ALA A 115 3.31 -4.61 14.74
C ALA A 115 2.77 -5.78 13.87
N LYS A 116 2.74 -7.01 14.36
CA LYS A 116 2.21 -8.15 13.61
C LYS A 116 0.68 -8.12 13.52
N ALA A 117 -0.01 -7.74 14.59
CA ALA A 117 -1.47 -7.65 14.60
C ALA A 117 -2.00 -6.63 13.60
N ARG A 118 -1.28 -5.50 13.40
CA ARG A 118 -1.64 -4.49 12.39
C ARG A 118 -1.64 -5.05 10.97
N PHE A 119 -0.66 -5.90 10.61
CA PHE A 119 -0.65 -6.53 9.29
C PHE A 119 -1.89 -7.38 9.05
N SER A 120 -2.30 -8.20 10.03
CA SER A 120 -3.50 -9.03 9.94
C SER A 120 -4.76 -8.16 9.85
N GLN A 121 -4.88 -7.15 10.73
CA GLN A 121 -6.04 -6.27 10.80
C GLN A 121 -6.25 -5.48 9.51
N PHE A 122 -5.21 -4.77 9.05
CA PHE A 122 -5.34 -3.94 7.86
C PHE A 122 -5.32 -4.74 6.57
N GLY A 123 -4.62 -5.89 6.53
CA GLY A 123 -4.74 -6.82 5.42
C GLY A 123 -6.18 -7.28 5.21
N GLU A 124 -6.87 -7.69 6.29
CA GLU A 124 -8.27 -8.13 6.20
C GLU A 124 -9.23 -6.97 5.90
N LEU A 125 -9.00 -5.77 6.46
CA LEU A 125 -9.78 -4.57 6.14
C LEU A 125 -9.70 -4.24 4.64
N LEU A 126 -8.51 -4.25 4.07
CA LEU A 126 -8.30 -3.95 2.65
C LEU A 126 -8.84 -5.06 1.74
N ALA A 127 -8.71 -6.33 2.13
CA ALA A 127 -9.35 -7.43 1.43
C ALA A 127 -10.88 -7.29 1.46
N GLY A 128 -11.43 -6.85 2.60
CA GLY A 128 -12.85 -6.52 2.76
C GLY A 128 -13.32 -5.42 1.81
N ALA A 129 -12.53 -4.36 1.66
CA ALA A 129 -12.81 -3.27 0.72
C ALA A 129 -12.86 -3.77 -0.74
N LEU A 130 -11.92 -4.64 -1.15
CA LEU A 130 -11.96 -5.24 -2.48
C LEU A 130 -13.18 -6.17 -2.66
N ARG A 131 -13.56 -6.93 -1.63
CA ARG A 131 -14.75 -7.78 -1.68
C ARG A 131 -16.05 -6.98 -1.81
N SER A 132 -16.14 -5.80 -1.17
CA SER A 132 -17.34 -4.96 -1.26
C SER A 132 -17.59 -4.42 -2.67
N VAL A 133 -16.55 -4.30 -3.50
CA VAL A 133 -16.67 -3.91 -4.92
C VAL A 133 -16.74 -5.11 -5.87
N GLY A 134 -16.83 -6.34 -5.36
CA GLY A 134 -17.04 -7.56 -6.16
C GLY A 134 -15.77 -8.35 -6.52
N VAL A 135 -14.59 -7.96 -6.03
CA VAL A 135 -13.35 -8.72 -6.23
C VAL A 135 -13.25 -9.84 -5.19
N HIS A 136 -13.05 -11.08 -5.62
CA HIS A 136 -12.80 -12.20 -4.72
C HIS A 136 -11.40 -12.13 -4.12
N ALA A 137 -11.24 -11.36 -3.05
CA ALA A 137 -9.96 -11.08 -2.40
C ALA A 137 -9.81 -11.82 -1.06
N ALA A 138 -8.60 -12.27 -0.77
CA ALA A 138 -8.24 -12.90 0.50
C ALA A 138 -6.81 -12.51 0.93
N VAL A 139 -6.57 -12.52 2.24
CA VAL A 139 -5.22 -12.33 2.81
C VAL A 139 -4.45 -13.64 2.73
N GLY A 140 -3.22 -13.56 2.30
CA GLY A 140 -2.27 -14.67 2.24
C GLY A 140 -1.29 -14.52 1.09
N GLU A 141 -0.10 -15.09 1.28
CA GLU A 141 0.92 -15.19 0.26
C GLU A 141 0.50 -16.18 -0.83
N ILE A 142 0.85 -15.90 -2.08
CA ILE A 142 0.75 -16.86 -3.17
C ILE A 142 2.15 -17.28 -3.63
N ALA A 143 2.32 -18.56 -3.93
CA ALA A 143 3.62 -19.10 -4.32
C ALA A 143 4.15 -18.38 -5.57
N GLY A 144 5.40 -17.93 -5.49
CA GLY A 144 6.07 -17.23 -6.60
C GLY A 144 5.76 -15.75 -6.74
N GLU A 145 5.00 -15.13 -5.83
CA GLU A 145 4.71 -13.69 -5.93
C GLU A 145 5.97 -12.83 -5.76
N TYR A 146 5.97 -11.65 -6.41
CA TYR A 146 6.99 -10.64 -6.13
C TYR A 146 6.83 -10.10 -4.70
N CYS A 147 7.94 -9.72 -4.05
CA CYS A 147 7.92 -9.21 -2.68
C CYS A 147 7.01 -10.05 -1.76
N PRO A 148 7.30 -11.36 -1.57
CA PRO A 148 6.41 -12.27 -0.84
C PRO A 148 6.19 -11.83 0.60
N GLY A 149 4.98 -12.05 1.11
CA GLY A 149 4.62 -11.70 2.48
C GLY A 149 3.35 -12.37 2.99
N GLU A 150 3.41 -12.86 4.24
CA GLU A 150 2.30 -13.54 4.94
C GLU A 150 0.96 -12.76 4.83
N PHE A 151 1.03 -11.44 4.72
CA PHE A 151 -0.14 -10.54 4.70
C PHE A 151 -0.35 -9.82 3.35
N SER A 152 0.16 -10.39 2.26
CA SER A 152 -0.25 -9.99 0.92
C SER A 152 -1.75 -10.20 0.75
N VAL A 153 -2.40 -9.37 -0.07
CA VAL A 153 -3.78 -9.65 -0.48
C VAL A 153 -3.78 -10.05 -1.94
N HIS A 154 -4.37 -11.18 -2.21
CA HIS A 154 -4.54 -11.70 -3.56
C HIS A 154 -6.01 -11.72 -3.96
N GLY A 155 -6.26 -11.62 -5.25
CA GLY A 155 -7.55 -11.88 -5.85
C GLY A 155 -7.54 -13.20 -6.63
N GLN A 156 -8.73 -13.78 -6.79
CA GLN A 156 -8.94 -15.01 -7.54
C GLN A 156 -9.94 -14.77 -8.66
N SER A 157 -9.61 -15.26 -9.87
CA SER A 157 -10.56 -15.29 -10.98
C SER A 157 -11.64 -16.31 -10.75
N LEU A 158 -12.91 -15.96 -11.04
CA LEU A 158 -14.03 -16.88 -11.04
C LEU A 158 -13.99 -17.84 -12.23
N ASP A 159 -13.49 -17.36 -13.37
CA ASP A 159 -13.43 -18.13 -14.62
C ASP A 159 -12.25 -19.10 -14.67
N SER A 160 -11.27 -18.93 -13.79
CA SER A 160 -10.08 -19.78 -13.70
C SER A 160 -9.78 -20.12 -12.24
N PRO A 161 -10.53 -21.07 -11.65
CA PRO A 161 -10.31 -21.50 -10.29
C PRO A 161 -8.86 -21.96 -10.07
N GLY A 162 -8.17 -21.33 -9.10
CA GLY A 162 -6.75 -21.59 -8.80
C GLY A 162 -5.78 -20.56 -9.35
N HIS A 163 -6.16 -19.75 -10.35
CA HIS A 163 -5.33 -18.60 -10.75
C HIS A 163 -5.53 -17.45 -9.77
N ARG A 164 -4.46 -17.14 -9.04
CA ARG A 164 -4.42 -16.06 -8.05
C ARG A 164 -3.40 -15.03 -8.45
N ILE A 165 -3.76 -13.77 -8.29
CA ILE A 165 -2.86 -12.64 -8.55
C ILE A 165 -2.76 -11.76 -7.31
N LYS A 166 -1.56 -11.26 -7.04
CA LYS A 166 -1.33 -10.32 -5.97
C LYS A 166 -1.90 -8.96 -6.33
N LEU A 167 -2.79 -8.46 -5.48
CA LEU A 167 -3.44 -7.16 -5.65
C LEU A 167 -2.90 -6.12 -4.69
N ILE A 168 -2.54 -6.51 -3.45
CA ILE A 168 -2.07 -5.58 -2.41
C ILE A 168 -0.77 -6.07 -1.80
N GLY A 169 0.22 -5.19 -1.83
CA GLY A 169 1.42 -5.29 -1.01
C GLY A 169 1.32 -4.38 0.21
N THR A 170 1.76 -4.86 1.38
CA THR A 170 1.77 -4.10 2.63
C THR A 170 3.16 -4.01 3.21
N ALA A 171 3.49 -2.88 3.80
CA ALA A 171 4.72 -2.66 4.52
C ALA A 171 4.47 -1.76 5.73
N GLN A 172 5.28 -1.87 6.78
CA GLN A 172 5.20 -0.91 7.86
C GLN A 172 6.58 -0.41 8.30
N ARG A 173 6.58 0.79 8.86
CA ARG A 173 7.69 1.37 9.57
C ARG A 173 7.22 1.73 10.97
N VAL A 174 7.87 1.14 11.97
CA VAL A 174 7.57 1.41 13.37
C VAL A 174 8.74 2.19 13.97
N VAL A 175 8.42 3.25 14.68
CA VAL A 175 9.37 4.08 15.43
C VAL A 175 8.84 4.30 16.85
N SER A 176 9.70 4.74 17.76
CA SER A 176 9.22 5.16 19.08
C SER A 176 8.22 6.30 18.94
N GLY A 177 7.01 6.12 19.47
CA GLY A 177 5.94 7.13 19.46
C GLY A 177 5.03 7.12 18.24
N GLY A 178 5.18 6.18 17.27
CA GLY A 178 4.29 6.10 16.13
C GLY A 178 4.61 5.02 15.11
N TRP A 179 3.69 4.82 14.17
CA TRP A 179 3.84 3.87 13.09
C TRP A 179 3.24 4.40 11.78
N LEU A 180 3.81 3.94 10.69
CA LEU A 180 3.32 4.08 9.32
C LEU A 180 3.03 2.67 8.79
N PHE A 181 1.82 2.43 8.34
CA PHE A 181 1.42 1.25 7.58
C PHE A 181 1.10 1.68 6.16
N SER A 182 1.95 1.31 5.21
CA SER A 182 1.80 1.66 3.81
C SER A 182 1.29 0.47 3.03
N SER A 183 0.26 0.66 2.22
CA SER A 183 -0.34 -0.35 1.35
C SER A 183 -0.40 0.17 -0.08
N VAL A 184 -0.16 -0.73 -1.01
CA VAL A 184 -0.19 -0.45 -2.45
C VAL A 184 -1.20 -1.40 -3.09
N ILE A 185 -2.29 -0.87 -3.64
CA ILE A 185 -3.31 -1.63 -4.34
C ILE A 185 -3.13 -1.42 -5.84
N VAL A 186 -2.86 -2.49 -6.58
CA VAL A 186 -2.81 -2.46 -8.05
C VAL A 186 -4.24 -2.62 -8.56
N VAL A 187 -4.81 -1.55 -9.12
CA VAL A 187 -6.21 -1.52 -9.56
C VAL A 187 -6.34 -1.65 -11.07
N GLU A 188 -5.53 -0.93 -11.83
CA GLU A 188 -5.60 -0.84 -13.28
C GLU A 188 -4.23 -1.10 -13.91
N ASP A 189 -4.23 -1.56 -15.16
CA ASP A 189 -3.07 -1.63 -16.05
C ASP A 189 -1.87 -2.39 -15.46
N SER A 190 -2.04 -3.70 -15.25
CA SER A 190 -1.01 -4.57 -14.67
C SER A 190 0.20 -4.82 -15.59
N ALA A 191 0.07 -4.62 -16.89
CA ALA A 191 1.10 -5.00 -17.88
C ALA A 191 2.44 -4.28 -17.66
N PRO A 192 2.52 -2.93 -17.51
CA PRO A 192 3.77 -2.23 -17.23
C PRO A 192 4.42 -2.66 -15.92
N ILE A 193 3.61 -2.93 -14.88
CA ILE A 193 4.09 -3.42 -13.58
C ILE A 193 4.74 -4.79 -13.73
N ARG A 194 4.10 -5.71 -14.45
CA ARG A 194 4.65 -7.04 -14.71
C ARG A 194 5.94 -6.98 -15.52
N GLU A 195 5.99 -6.11 -16.53
CA GLU A 195 7.18 -5.93 -17.37
C GLU A 195 8.36 -5.41 -16.57
N VAL A 196 8.20 -4.33 -15.81
CA VAL A 196 9.30 -3.73 -15.03
C VAL A 196 9.77 -4.64 -13.91
N LEU A 197 8.87 -5.37 -13.24
CA LEU A 197 9.23 -6.35 -12.23
C LEU A 197 10.01 -7.52 -12.85
N THR A 198 9.61 -8.01 -14.02
CA THR A 198 10.32 -9.08 -14.72
C THR A 198 11.75 -8.66 -15.03
N ALA A 199 11.95 -7.46 -15.59
CA ALA A 199 13.26 -6.94 -15.91
C ALA A 199 14.13 -6.70 -14.65
N SER A 200 13.57 -6.12 -13.61
CA SER A 200 14.30 -5.81 -12.39
C SER A 200 14.66 -7.06 -11.57
N TYR A 201 13.74 -8.02 -11.42
CA TYR A 201 14.00 -9.28 -10.71
C TYR A 201 15.04 -10.14 -11.45
N ALA A 202 14.98 -10.21 -12.78
CA ALA A 202 16.00 -10.90 -13.59
C ALA A 202 17.39 -10.28 -13.38
N ALA A 203 17.49 -8.94 -13.39
CA ALA A 203 18.76 -8.25 -13.14
C ALA A 203 19.28 -8.47 -11.73
N LEU A 204 18.39 -8.53 -10.71
CA LEU A 204 18.74 -8.84 -9.32
C LEU A 204 19.11 -10.32 -9.10
N GLY A 205 18.88 -11.22 -10.06
CA GLY A 205 19.05 -12.66 -9.90
C GLY A 205 18.03 -13.28 -8.93
N LEU A 206 16.82 -12.71 -8.88
CA LEU A 206 15.73 -13.18 -8.03
C LEU A 206 14.67 -13.88 -8.88
N GLU A 207 14.19 -15.02 -8.38
CA GLU A 207 13.12 -15.78 -9.01
C GLU A 207 11.75 -15.31 -8.52
N TRP A 208 10.77 -15.27 -9.41
CA TRP A 208 9.36 -15.05 -9.14
C TRP A 208 8.53 -15.50 -10.35
N ASP A 209 7.22 -15.64 -10.19
CA ASP A 209 6.30 -15.99 -11.28
C ASP A 209 5.53 -14.74 -11.75
N PRO A 210 5.81 -14.20 -12.95
CA PRO A 210 5.10 -13.05 -13.49
C PRO A 210 3.58 -13.23 -13.61
N ALA A 211 3.07 -14.47 -13.68
CA ALA A 211 1.63 -14.73 -13.70
C ALA A 211 0.94 -14.37 -12.38
N THR A 212 1.71 -14.21 -11.29
CA THR A 212 1.16 -13.81 -9.98
C THR A 212 0.97 -12.29 -9.84
N ALA A 213 1.51 -11.47 -10.75
CA ALA A 213 1.27 -10.04 -10.77
C ALA A 213 0.03 -9.71 -11.61
N GLY A 214 -0.85 -8.89 -11.05
CA GLY A 214 -2.07 -8.46 -11.73
C GLY A 214 -2.67 -7.22 -11.10
N ALA A 215 -3.79 -6.76 -11.66
CA ALA A 215 -4.58 -5.64 -11.18
C ALA A 215 -6.01 -6.09 -10.86
N ALA A 216 -6.71 -5.31 -10.03
CA ALA A 216 -8.08 -5.66 -9.65
C ALA A 216 -9.02 -5.69 -10.87
N ASN A 217 -8.78 -4.82 -11.87
CA ASN A 217 -9.57 -4.79 -13.10
C ASN A 217 -9.26 -5.97 -14.06
N ASP A 218 -8.17 -6.71 -13.87
CA ASP A 218 -7.95 -7.99 -14.57
C ASP A 218 -8.97 -9.05 -14.14
N LEU A 219 -9.47 -8.94 -12.88
CA LEU A 219 -10.46 -9.84 -12.30
C LEU A 219 -11.90 -9.33 -12.43
N LEU A 220 -12.08 -8.02 -12.42
CA LEU A 220 -13.37 -7.35 -12.54
C LEU A 220 -13.24 -6.18 -13.54
N PRO A 221 -13.47 -6.44 -14.84
CA PRO A 221 -13.37 -5.41 -15.86
C PRO A 221 -14.22 -4.17 -15.58
N GLY A 222 -13.65 -2.99 -15.76
CA GLY A 222 -14.31 -1.71 -15.50
C GLY A 222 -14.14 -1.18 -14.08
N LEU A 223 -13.50 -1.92 -13.19
CA LEU A 223 -13.13 -1.39 -11.87
C LEU A 223 -12.03 -0.35 -12.02
N ASP A 224 -12.22 0.83 -11.44
CA ASP A 224 -11.27 1.94 -11.46
C ASP A 224 -10.71 2.29 -10.07
N VAL A 225 -9.64 3.09 -10.05
CA VAL A 225 -8.96 3.49 -8.80
C VAL A 225 -9.90 4.27 -7.89
N LYS A 226 -10.80 5.09 -8.43
CA LYS A 226 -11.72 5.90 -7.61
C LYS A 226 -12.72 5.04 -6.85
N THR A 227 -13.29 4.03 -7.51
CA THR A 227 -14.21 3.07 -6.88
C THR A 227 -13.52 2.30 -5.74
N VAL A 228 -12.28 1.88 -5.95
CA VAL A 228 -11.48 1.19 -4.91
C VAL A 228 -11.12 2.14 -3.76
N GLU A 229 -10.78 3.40 -4.06
CA GLU A 229 -10.52 4.41 -3.03
C GLU A 229 -11.74 4.62 -2.12
N ASP A 230 -12.93 4.77 -2.71
CA ASP A 230 -14.15 4.97 -1.93
C ASP A 230 -14.46 3.75 -1.05
N ALA A 231 -14.32 2.54 -1.59
CA ALA A 231 -14.50 1.30 -0.84
C ALA A 231 -13.50 1.16 0.33
N VAL A 232 -12.26 1.58 0.13
CA VAL A 232 -11.24 1.60 1.20
C VAL A 232 -11.64 2.57 2.30
N VAL A 233 -12.02 3.81 1.95
CA VAL A 233 -12.44 4.81 2.94
C VAL A 233 -13.67 4.33 3.72
N GLU A 234 -14.63 3.69 3.05
CA GLU A 234 -15.80 3.09 3.69
C GLU A 234 -15.40 1.96 4.65
N ALA A 235 -14.50 1.05 4.24
CA ALA A 235 -14.01 -0.03 5.11
C ALA A 235 -13.34 0.50 6.37
N TYR A 236 -12.61 1.62 6.27
CA TYR A 236 -11.97 2.27 7.42
C TYR A 236 -12.96 2.87 8.42
N GLN A 237 -14.25 3.04 8.10
CA GLN A 237 -15.28 3.43 9.07
C GLN A 237 -15.46 2.39 10.19
N SER A 238 -15.12 1.13 9.93
CA SER A 238 -15.09 0.09 10.97
C SER A 238 -13.92 0.25 11.96
N TYR A 239 -12.88 0.96 11.55
CA TYR A 239 -11.68 1.23 12.35
C TYR A 239 -11.76 2.54 13.11
N GLY A 240 -12.26 3.61 12.49
CA GLY A 240 -12.27 4.95 13.07
C GLY A 240 -13.39 5.84 12.54
N HIS A 241 -13.64 6.93 13.27
CA HIS A 241 -14.51 8.00 12.79
C HIS A 241 -13.80 8.82 11.74
N ILE A 242 -14.22 8.66 10.47
CA ILE A 242 -13.60 9.29 9.30
C ILE A 242 -13.97 10.78 9.23
N VAL A 243 -12.95 11.61 9.01
CA VAL A 243 -13.10 13.05 8.78
C VAL A 243 -12.23 13.45 7.61
N ASP A 244 -12.79 14.15 6.63
CA ASP A 244 -12.01 14.65 5.50
C ASP A 244 -11.09 15.80 5.94
N GLY A 245 -9.83 15.73 5.49
CA GLY A 245 -8.81 16.73 5.69
C GLY A 245 -8.44 17.45 4.38
N ASP A 246 -8.05 18.71 4.47
CA ASP A 246 -7.46 19.41 3.34
C ASP A 246 -5.99 19.01 3.19
N PHE A 247 -5.64 18.33 2.10
CA PHE A 247 -4.26 17.91 1.83
C PHE A 247 -3.27 19.08 1.81
N ARG A 248 -3.71 20.26 1.35
CA ARG A 248 -2.86 21.48 1.34
C ARG A 248 -2.38 21.87 2.73
N ALA A 249 -3.16 21.61 3.77
CA ALA A 249 -2.77 21.85 5.15
C ALA A 249 -1.60 20.96 5.62
N LEU A 250 -1.33 19.85 4.94
CA LEU A 250 -0.16 19.02 5.23
C LEU A 250 1.12 19.53 4.60
N LEU A 251 1.04 20.40 3.58
CA LEU A 251 2.19 20.95 2.88
C LEU A 251 2.76 22.20 3.58
N ALA A 252 2.03 22.76 4.54
CA ALA A 252 2.44 23.87 5.37
C ALA A 252 3.21 23.37 6.61
#